data_5ae3d3f2809b14e668639aaf712db165
#
_entry.id   5ae3d3f2809b14e668639aaf712db165
#
_cell.length_a   1.000
_cell.length_b   1.000
_cell.length_c   1.000
_cell.angle_alpha   90.00
_cell.angle_beta   90.00
_cell.angle_gamma   90.00
#
_symmetry.space_group_name_H-M   'P 1'
#
loop_
_entity.id
_entity.type
_entity.pdbx_description
1 polymer ?
#
loop_
_entity_poly.entity_id
_entity_poly.type
_entity_poly.pdbx_seq_one_letter_code
_entity_poly.pdbx_strand_id
1 'polypeptide(L)'
;MPVSIRPLHPVFVGEVAGVDCRKPLGPAEVAAIDQGMDEYAVLVFRDQNINDEEQIAFTRHFGELESYASPGHIRTRGEQRLGPGIADFSNLDRDGGIMSAEDRVWFFKLGDRLWHSDSSFRPVPAKYSILSGRVIPSWGANTEFADMRAAYDALDERTKAEIEDLVCEHSLIYSRQAIGFTDLTEEEVAAFRPVRQRLVRTHPSSGRKSLFLASHAGAIVGWTVPEARMFLRDLTEHATQREFVYSHAWRPHDLVMWDNRATMHRARRFDRNEVRDVRRTTLAGDAPTIDQAV
;
A
#
# COMPACT_ATOMS: atom_id res chain seq x y z
N MET A 1 29.55 0.52 4.95
CA MET A 1 29.58 -0.70 4.10
C MET A 1 28.73 -0.38 2.88
N PRO A 2 29.02 -0.96 1.69
CA PRO A 2 28.17 -0.75 0.54
C PRO A 2 26.77 -1.33 0.80
N VAL A 3 25.75 -0.77 0.15
CA VAL A 3 24.38 -1.30 0.16
C VAL A 3 24.41 -2.71 -0.42
N SER A 4 23.78 -3.66 0.24
CA SER A 4 23.58 -5.01 -0.27
C SER A 4 22.15 -5.44 0.00
N ILE A 5 21.57 -6.20 -0.93
CA ILE A 5 20.20 -6.70 -0.83
C ILE A 5 20.23 -8.22 -0.97
N ARG A 6 19.64 -8.91 0.00
CA ARG A 6 19.48 -10.38 -0.04
C ARG A 6 18.01 -10.75 -0.18
N PRO A 7 17.65 -11.75 -0.99
CA PRO A 7 16.26 -12.16 -1.12
C PRO A 7 15.72 -12.75 0.19
N LEU A 8 14.48 -12.38 0.54
CA LEU A 8 13.68 -12.95 1.62
C LEU A 8 12.57 -13.89 1.11
N HIS A 9 12.25 -13.80 -0.18
CA HIS A 9 11.24 -14.61 -0.85
C HIS A 9 11.76 -15.07 -2.22
N PRO A 10 11.35 -16.25 -2.72
CA PRO A 10 11.85 -16.75 -4.01
C PRO A 10 11.56 -15.88 -5.23
N VAL A 11 10.47 -15.09 -5.18
CA VAL A 11 9.97 -14.30 -6.32
C VAL A 11 10.27 -12.82 -6.15
N PHE A 12 10.08 -12.27 -4.94
CA PHE A 12 10.17 -10.85 -4.65
C PHE A 12 10.55 -10.67 -3.16
N VAL A 13 10.68 -9.45 -2.65
CA VAL A 13 11.11 -9.07 -1.30
C VAL A 13 12.60 -9.27 -1.06
N GLY A 14 13.29 -8.17 -0.85
CA GLY A 14 14.69 -8.10 -0.43
C GLY A 14 14.88 -7.53 0.97
N GLU A 15 15.91 -7.97 1.68
CA GLU A 15 16.37 -7.34 2.91
C GLU A 15 17.62 -6.52 2.62
N VAL A 16 17.58 -5.24 2.97
CA VAL A 16 18.65 -4.27 2.72
C VAL A 16 19.58 -4.22 3.92
N ALA A 17 20.87 -4.28 3.68
CA ALA A 17 21.92 -4.04 4.67
C ALA A 17 22.88 -2.94 4.20
N GLY A 18 23.60 -2.33 5.16
CA GLY A 18 24.58 -1.27 4.89
C GLY A 18 23.99 0.14 4.80
N VAL A 19 22.71 0.33 5.17
CA VAL A 19 22.02 1.63 5.19
C VAL A 19 21.62 2.00 6.62
N ASP A 20 21.82 3.27 6.98
CA ASP A 20 21.27 3.91 8.18
C ASP A 20 20.27 4.97 7.74
N CYS A 21 18.97 4.66 7.80
CA CYS A 21 17.89 5.53 7.33
C CYS A 21 17.72 6.83 8.12
N ARG A 22 18.46 7.02 9.23
CA ARG A 22 18.53 8.28 9.99
C ARG A 22 19.41 9.33 9.32
N LYS A 23 20.23 8.91 8.37
CA LYS A 23 21.23 9.76 7.71
C LYS A 23 20.83 10.08 6.29
N PRO A 24 21.25 11.23 5.76
CA PRO A 24 21.11 11.48 4.32
C PRO A 24 21.83 10.38 3.52
N LEU A 25 21.14 9.88 2.48
CA LEU A 25 21.71 8.89 1.57
C LEU A 25 22.55 9.57 0.48
N GLY A 26 23.66 8.94 0.12
CA GLY A 26 24.40 9.31 -1.07
C GLY A 26 23.73 8.82 -2.36
N PRO A 27 24.09 9.43 -3.52
CA PRO A 27 23.47 9.04 -4.81
C PRO A 27 23.60 7.55 -5.14
N ALA A 28 24.70 6.92 -4.77
CA ALA A 28 24.92 5.48 -5.00
C ALA A 28 24.01 4.60 -4.13
N GLU A 29 23.72 5.03 -2.90
CA GLU A 29 22.80 4.31 -2.00
C GLU A 29 21.36 4.43 -2.51
N VAL A 30 20.93 5.62 -2.92
CA VAL A 30 19.61 5.86 -3.53
C VAL A 30 19.46 4.99 -4.78
N ALA A 31 20.42 5.01 -5.69
CA ALA A 31 20.37 4.21 -6.91
C ALA A 31 20.30 2.70 -6.64
N ALA A 32 21.05 2.21 -5.64
CA ALA A 32 21.01 0.80 -5.25
C ALA A 32 19.66 0.39 -4.66
N ILE A 33 19.02 1.27 -3.87
CA ILE A 33 17.68 1.03 -3.32
C ILE A 33 16.63 1.08 -4.44
N ASP A 34 16.66 2.06 -5.36
CA ASP A 34 15.72 2.13 -6.48
C ASP A 34 15.84 0.90 -7.38
N GLN A 35 17.08 0.44 -7.69
CA GLN A 35 17.28 -0.80 -8.43
C GLN A 35 16.71 -2.01 -7.67
N GLY A 36 16.88 -2.05 -6.34
CA GLY A 36 16.28 -3.07 -5.50
C GLY A 36 14.76 -3.02 -5.50
N MET A 37 14.15 -1.84 -5.57
CA MET A 37 12.70 -1.69 -5.71
C MET A 37 12.19 -2.22 -7.05
N ASP A 38 12.90 -1.98 -8.14
CA ASP A 38 12.55 -2.52 -9.46
C ASP A 38 12.61 -4.06 -9.49
N GLU A 39 13.60 -4.65 -8.82
CA GLU A 39 13.79 -6.10 -8.74
C GLU A 39 12.80 -6.75 -7.78
N TYR A 40 12.77 -6.29 -6.52
CA TYR A 40 12.07 -6.95 -5.42
C TYR A 40 10.67 -6.38 -5.14
N ALA A 41 10.35 -5.17 -5.54
CA ALA A 41 9.11 -4.43 -5.24
C ALA A 41 8.81 -4.22 -3.74
N VAL A 42 9.43 -4.96 -2.83
CA VAL A 42 9.35 -4.78 -1.38
C VAL A 42 10.74 -4.90 -0.79
N LEU A 43 11.16 -3.88 -0.04
CA LEU A 43 12.44 -3.86 0.66
C LEU A 43 12.24 -3.72 2.17
N VAL A 44 12.93 -4.56 2.92
CA VAL A 44 12.92 -4.59 4.39
C VAL A 44 14.25 -4.07 4.91
N PHE A 45 14.21 -3.04 5.73
CA PHE A 45 15.35 -2.48 6.43
C PHE A 45 15.17 -2.80 7.92
N ARG A 46 16.10 -3.56 8.51
CA ARG A 46 16.05 -3.95 9.93
C ARG A 46 16.72 -2.91 10.80
N ASP A 47 16.31 -2.86 12.06
CA ASP A 47 16.95 -2.08 13.13
C ASP A 47 17.05 -0.56 12.83
N GLN A 48 16.06 -0.01 12.16
CA GLN A 48 15.96 1.41 11.80
C GLN A 48 15.15 2.16 12.86
N ASN A 49 15.78 2.53 13.98
CA ASN A 49 15.14 3.34 15.02
C ASN A 49 15.12 4.82 14.60
N ILE A 50 14.20 5.18 13.70
CA ILE A 50 14.05 6.51 13.12
C ILE A 50 12.89 7.27 13.77
N ASN A 51 12.96 8.61 13.83
CA ASN A 51 11.84 9.48 14.17
C ASN A 51 11.05 9.88 12.92
N ASP A 52 10.04 10.75 13.06
CA ASP A 52 9.16 11.13 11.95
C ASP A 52 9.86 12.01 10.91
N GLU A 53 10.71 12.94 11.37
CA GLU A 53 11.50 13.82 10.50
C GLU A 53 12.52 13.02 9.68
N GLU A 54 13.19 12.06 10.31
CA GLU A 54 14.13 11.15 9.65
C GLU A 54 13.41 10.26 8.63
N GLN A 55 12.22 9.73 8.95
CA GLN A 55 11.43 8.95 8.00
C GLN A 55 11.00 9.79 6.79
N ILE A 56 10.57 11.03 7.01
CA ILE A 56 10.23 11.98 5.94
C ILE A 56 11.46 12.28 5.08
N ALA A 57 12.61 12.55 5.71
CA ALA A 57 13.86 12.84 5.01
C ALA A 57 14.32 11.65 4.16
N PHE A 58 14.29 10.43 4.72
CA PHE A 58 14.58 9.20 3.99
C PHE A 58 13.66 9.03 2.78
N THR A 59 12.36 9.21 2.97
CA THR A 59 11.36 9.08 1.90
C THR A 59 11.60 10.03 0.74
N ARG A 60 11.99 11.28 1.02
CA ARG A 60 12.23 12.33 0.01
C ARG A 60 13.39 12.02 -0.93
N HIS A 61 14.28 11.09 -0.60
CA HIS A 61 15.30 10.65 -1.56
C HIS A 61 14.71 9.96 -2.81
N PHE A 62 13.46 9.45 -2.73
CA PHE A 62 12.83 8.65 -3.78
C PHE A 62 11.70 9.38 -4.51
N GLY A 63 11.42 10.64 -4.14
CA GLY A 63 10.41 11.48 -4.79
C GLY A 63 9.65 12.40 -3.83
N GLU A 64 8.60 13.02 -4.33
CA GLU A 64 7.75 13.92 -3.58
C GLU A 64 6.75 13.17 -2.71
N LEU A 65 6.53 13.67 -1.48
CA LEU A 65 5.51 13.12 -0.60
C LEU A 65 4.11 13.37 -1.16
N GLU A 66 3.25 12.37 -1.02
CA GLU A 66 1.84 12.52 -1.32
C GLU A 66 1.20 13.57 -0.40
N SER A 67 0.39 14.45 -0.97
CA SER A 67 -0.30 15.48 -0.19
C SER A 67 -1.43 14.86 0.65
N TYR A 68 -1.36 15.02 1.96
CA TYR A 68 -2.44 14.63 2.89
C TYR A 68 -3.59 15.65 2.96
N ALA A 69 -3.51 16.75 2.20
CA ALA A 69 -4.63 17.69 2.06
C ALA A 69 -5.78 17.12 1.21
N SER A 70 -5.54 16.00 0.52
CA SER A 70 -6.55 15.32 -0.31
C SER A 70 -7.39 14.34 0.52
N PRO A 71 -8.67 14.13 0.14
CA PRO A 71 -9.54 13.16 0.81
C PRO A 71 -8.93 11.74 0.80
N GLY A 72 -9.10 11.03 1.87
CA GLY A 72 -8.56 9.67 2.09
C GLY A 72 -8.52 9.34 3.58
N HIS A 73 -8.76 10.34 4.42
CA HIS A 73 -8.82 10.19 5.87
C HIS A 73 -10.14 10.76 6.40
N ILE A 74 -10.80 10.03 7.30
CA ILE A 74 -12.03 10.45 7.95
C ILE A 74 -11.79 11.32 9.21
N ARG A 75 -10.52 11.58 9.57
CA ARG A 75 -10.17 12.52 10.64
C ARG A 75 -9.97 13.92 10.08
N THR A 76 -10.49 14.91 10.79
CA THR A 76 -10.15 16.31 10.54
C THR A 76 -8.70 16.58 10.95
N ARG A 77 -8.08 17.63 10.38
CA ARG A 77 -6.68 17.98 10.68
C ARG A 77 -6.43 18.21 12.19
N GLY A 78 -7.42 18.73 12.93
CA GLY A 78 -7.32 18.96 14.39
C GLY A 78 -7.40 17.69 15.24
N GLU A 79 -7.79 16.55 14.65
CA GLU A 79 -7.92 15.27 15.32
C GLU A 79 -6.75 14.32 15.03
N GLN A 80 -5.78 14.75 14.24
CA GLN A 80 -4.60 13.93 13.89
C GLN A 80 -3.60 13.92 15.06
N ARG A 81 -3.12 12.71 15.41
CA ARG A 81 -2.07 12.52 16.43
C ARG A 81 -0.69 12.90 15.93
N LEU A 82 -0.43 12.70 14.65
CA LEU A 82 0.89 12.88 14.02
C LEU A 82 0.92 14.16 13.17
N GLY A 83 2.12 14.67 12.95
CA GLY A 83 2.38 15.84 12.10
C GLY A 83 2.13 15.58 10.61
N PRO A 84 2.23 16.64 9.78
CA PRO A 84 2.05 16.54 8.34
C PRO A 84 3.13 15.66 7.70
N GLY A 85 2.76 14.92 6.66
CA GLY A 85 3.66 14.02 5.93
C GLY A 85 3.73 12.59 6.48
N ILE A 86 3.15 12.34 7.66
CA ILE A 86 3.07 11.00 8.28
C ILE A 86 1.61 10.58 8.43
N ALA A 87 1.28 9.41 7.93
CA ALA A 87 -0.01 8.76 8.15
C ALA A 87 0.06 7.80 9.34
N ASP A 88 -0.96 7.88 10.20
CA ASP A 88 -1.08 7.11 11.44
C ASP A 88 -1.81 5.78 11.21
N PHE A 89 -1.08 4.69 11.19
CA PHE A 89 -1.61 3.32 11.07
C PHE A 89 -1.63 2.58 12.42
N SER A 90 -1.58 3.31 13.53
CA SER A 90 -1.70 2.76 14.88
C SER A 90 -3.14 2.41 15.26
N ASN A 91 -3.30 1.72 16.40
CA ASN A 91 -4.57 1.60 17.11
C ASN A 91 -4.71 2.64 18.23
N LEU A 92 -4.00 3.76 18.12
CA LEU A 92 -4.00 4.84 19.11
C LEU A 92 -4.93 5.98 18.70
N ASP A 93 -5.62 6.54 19.70
CA ASP A 93 -6.38 7.75 19.58
C ASP A 93 -5.47 9.00 19.59
N ARG A 94 -6.06 10.20 19.61
CA ARG A 94 -5.34 11.46 19.61
C ARG A 94 -4.44 11.64 20.84
N ASP A 95 -4.89 11.15 21.99
CA ASP A 95 -4.20 11.31 23.28
C ASP A 95 -3.24 10.18 23.59
N GLY A 96 -3.10 9.21 22.68
CA GLY A 96 -2.20 8.08 22.79
C GLY A 96 -2.78 6.87 23.51
N GLY A 97 -4.07 6.88 23.81
CA GLY A 97 -4.82 5.73 24.33
C GLY A 97 -5.19 4.76 23.20
N ILE A 98 -5.49 3.52 23.56
CA ILE A 98 -5.98 2.53 22.58
C ILE A 98 -7.43 2.87 22.21
N MET A 99 -7.71 3.02 20.91
CA MET A 99 -9.06 3.28 20.39
C MET A 99 -10.05 2.19 20.81
N SER A 100 -11.29 2.55 21.15
CA SER A 100 -12.34 1.60 21.44
C SER A 100 -12.73 0.77 20.20
N ALA A 101 -13.47 -0.35 20.42
CA ALA A 101 -13.96 -1.18 19.31
C ALA A 101 -15.02 -0.45 18.48
N GLU A 102 -15.74 0.44 19.13
CA GLU A 102 -16.84 1.23 18.57
C GLU A 102 -16.36 2.54 17.93
N ASP A 103 -15.06 2.86 18.04
CA ASP A 103 -14.48 4.05 17.44
C ASP A 103 -14.64 4.01 15.92
N ARG A 104 -15.26 5.06 15.36
CA ARG A 104 -15.52 5.20 13.92
C ARG A 104 -14.24 5.12 13.09
N VAL A 105 -13.14 5.75 13.58
CA VAL A 105 -11.84 5.73 12.90
C VAL A 105 -11.23 4.34 12.95
N TRP A 106 -11.34 3.65 14.08
CA TRP A 106 -10.90 2.26 14.18
C TRP A 106 -11.63 1.36 13.18
N PHE A 107 -12.97 1.44 13.13
CA PHE A 107 -13.74 0.63 12.19
C PHE A 107 -13.37 0.94 10.73
N PHE A 108 -13.22 2.21 10.38
CA PHE A 108 -12.76 2.61 9.05
C PHE A 108 -11.39 2.01 8.69
N LYS A 109 -10.43 2.00 9.63
CA LYS A 109 -9.10 1.39 9.45
C LYS A 109 -9.15 -0.13 9.23
N LEU A 110 -10.22 -0.84 9.62
CA LEU A 110 -10.35 -2.28 9.34
C LEU A 110 -10.37 -2.60 7.83
N GLY A 111 -10.68 -1.63 6.98
CA GLY A 111 -10.54 -1.76 5.52
C GLY A 111 -9.13 -2.11 5.06
N ASP A 112 -8.11 -1.76 5.83
CA ASP A 112 -6.70 -2.07 5.53
C ASP A 112 -6.36 -3.56 5.71
N ARG A 113 -7.30 -4.36 6.24
CA ARG A 113 -7.23 -5.83 6.28
C ARG A 113 -7.63 -6.50 4.96
N LEU A 114 -8.25 -5.76 4.05
CA LEU A 114 -8.51 -6.22 2.69
C LEU A 114 -7.27 -5.99 1.83
N TRP A 115 -7.07 -6.83 0.82
CA TRP A 115 -6.00 -6.65 -0.16
C TRP A 115 -6.19 -5.34 -0.93
N HIS A 116 -5.17 -4.47 -0.96
CA HIS A 116 -5.23 -3.18 -1.62
C HIS A 116 -3.85 -2.68 -2.06
N SER A 117 -3.86 -1.73 -2.98
CA SER A 117 -2.73 -0.84 -3.29
C SER A 117 -3.06 0.55 -2.76
N ASP A 118 -2.08 1.22 -2.17
CA ASP A 118 -2.28 2.54 -1.59
C ASP A 118 -2.68 3.57 -2.65
N SER A 119 -3.56 4.46 -2.26
CA SER A 119 -4.02 5.58 -3.07
C SER A 119 -4.59 5.22 -4.45
N SER A 120 -4.93 3.95 -4.69
CA SER A 120 -5.56 3.51 -5.95
C SER A 120 -6.90 4.22 -6.22
N PHE A 121 -7.53 4.75 -5.18
CA PHE A 121 -8.75 5.57 -5.22
C PHE A 121 -8.49 7.06 -5.54
N ARG A 122 -7.26 7.44 -5.87
CA ARG A 122 -6.90 8.80 -6.35
C ARG A 122 -6.63 8.79 -7.85
N PRO A 123 -6.86 9.90 -8.55
CA PRO A 123 -6.55 9.97 -9.99
C PRO A 123 -5.11 9.58 -10.32
N VAL A 124 -4.14 10.04 -9.52
CA VAL A 124 -2.74 9.61 -9.57
C VAL A 124 -2.50 8.73 -8.35
N PRO A 125 -2.35 7.40 -8.52
CA PRO A 125 -2.09 6.49 -7.42
C PRO A 125 -0.65 6.61 -6.90
N ALA A 126 -0.41 6.14 -5.67
CA ALA A 126 0.90 6.23 -5.04
C ALA A 126 2.00 5.46 -5.79
N LYS A 127 3.23 5.98 -5.73
CA LYS A 127 4.45 5.27 -6.16
C LYS A 127 4.89 4.29 -5.05
N TYR A 128 5.57 4.77 -4.05
CA TYR A 128 6.08 3.98 -2.94
C TYR A 128 5.38 4.33 -1.63
N SER A 129 5.23 3.34 -0.78
CA SER A 129 4.88 3.53 0.62
C SER A 129 5.97 2.98 1.51
N ILE A 130 6.22 3.66 2.63
CA ILE A 130 7.27 3.31 3.58
C ILE A 130 6.66 3.30 4.98
N LEU A 131 6.60 2.12 5.59
CA LEU A 131 6.01 1.89 6.90
C LEU A 131 7.09 1.60 7.94
N SER A 132 7.08 2.32 9.06
CA SER A 132 8.01 2.14 10.17
C SER A 132 7.30 1.56 11.38
N GLY A 133 7.82 0.47 11.92
CA GLY A 133 7.33 -0.18 13.14
C GLY A 133 7.92 0.44 14.39
N ARG A 134 7.15 1.26 15.12
CA ARG A 134 7.59 1.91 16.38
C ARG A 134 7.31 1.01 17.58
N VAL A 135 6.08 0.54 17.71
CA VAL A 135 5.66 -0.42 18.74
C VAL A 135 4.90 -1.54 18.04
N ILE A 136 5.33 -2.77 18.28
CA ILE A 136 4.78 -3.97 17.65
C ILE A 136 4.16 -4.86 18.73
N PRO A 137 2.90 -5.30 18.56
CA PRO A 137 2.26 -6.24 19.47
C PRO A 137 3.02 -7.56 19.57
N SER A 138 2.87 -8.25 20.70
CA SER A 138 3.52 -9.55 20.95
C SER A 138 3.04 -10.66 20.04
N TRP A 139 1.84 -10.51 19.44
CA TRP A 139 1.23 -11.49 18.54
C TRP A 139 0.60 -10.84 17.30
N GLY A 140 0.79 -11.47 16.15
CA GLY A 140 0.15 -11.10 14.88
C GLY A 140 0.75 -9.83 14.27
N ALA A 141 -0.11 -8.92 13.81
CA ALA A 141 0.23 -7.63 13.18
C ALA A 141 1.04 -7.74 11.87
N ASN A 142 1.24 -8.92 11.30
CA ASN A 142 1.96 -9.08 10.05
C ASN A 142 1.34 -8.20 8.95
N THR A 143 2.17 -7.74 8.04
CA THR A 143 1.72 -7.20 6.75
C THR A 143 2.02 -8.24 5.67
N GLU A 144 1.00 -8.62 4.92
CA GLU A 144 1.16 -9.48 3.76
C GLU A 144 1.26 -8.62 2.50
N PHE A 145 2.18 -8.99 1.62
CA PHE A 145 2.41 -8.40 0.30
C PHE A 145 2.19 -9.46 -0.75
N ALA A 146 1.61 -9.08 -1.90
CA ALA A 146 1.42 -9.96 -3.05
C ALA A 146 2.04 -9.31 -4.29
N ASP A 147 2.87 -10.07 -5.05
CA ASP A 147 3.51 -9.58 -6.28
C ASP A 147 2.55 -9.65 -7.46
N MET A 148 2.05 -8.50 -7.88
CA MET A 148 1.11 -8.36 -8.99
C MET A 148 1.75 -8.58 -10.35
N ARG A 149 3.08 -8.50 -10.45
CA ARG A 149 3.86 -8.80 -11.66
C ARG A 149 3.89 -10.31 -11.90
N ALA A 150 4.29 -11.07 -10.88
CA ALA A 150 4.32 -12.53 -10.94
C ALA A 150 2.91 -13.12 -11.13
N ALA A 151 1.91 -12.53 -10.48
CA ALA A 151 0.52 -12.91 -10.66
C ALA A 151 0.02 -12.68 -12.10
N TYR A 152 0.38 -11.54 -12.73
CA TYR A 152 0.09 -11.28 -14.15
C TYR A 152 0.81 -12.28 -15.06
N ASP A 153 2.10 -12.51 -14.83
CA ASP A 153 2.92 -13.43 -15.65
C ASP A 153 2.33 -14.85 -15.66
N ALA A 154 1.73 -15.28 -14.54
CA ALA A 154 1.13 -16.62 -14.37
C ALA A 154 -0.28 -16.77 -14.97
N LEU A 155 -0.91 -15.69 -15.43
CA LEU A 155 -2.19 -15.80 -16.14
C LEU A 155 -2.02 -16.48 -17.50
N ASP A 156 -3.05 -17.19 -17.95
CA ASP A 156 -3.11 -17.70 -19.31
C ASP A 156 -3.31 -16.55 -20.33
N GLU A 157 -2.91 -16.81 -21.59
CA GLU A 157 -2.89 -15.77 -22.63
C GLU A 157 -4.30 -15.26 -23.00
N ARG A 158 -5.35 -16.09 -22.82
CA ARG A 158 -6.73 -15.67 -23.04
C ARG A 158 -7.14 -14.63 -21.99
N THR A 159 -6.87 -14.92 -20.73
CA THR A 159 -7.16 -14.00 -19.62
C THR A 159 -6.34 -12.70 -19.76
N LYS A 160 -5.04 -12.77 -20.12
CA LYS A 160 -4.22 -11.59 -20.39
C LYS A 160 -4.83 -10.71 -21.48
N ALA A 161 -5.27 -11.32 -22.61
CA ALA A 161 -5.90 -10.60 -23.71
C ALA A 161 -7.25 -9.97 -23.29
N GLU A 162 -8.02 -10.66 -22.43
CA GLU A 162 -9.32 -10.15 -21.94
C GLU A 162 -9.15 -8.92 -21.05
N ILE A 163 -8.12 -8.89 -20.22
CA ILE A 163 -7.93 -7.82 -19.20
C ILE A 163 -7.11 -6.62 -19.69
N GLU A 164 -6.43 -6.72 -20.82
CA GLU A 164 -5.42 -5.75 -21.31
C GLU A 164 -5.95 -4.31 -21.30
N ASP A 165 -7.15 -4.08 -21.83
CA ASP A 165 -7.74 -2.76 -21.98
C ASP A 165 -8.81 -2.43 -20.92
N LEU A 166 -9.01 -3.31 -19.94
CA LEU A 166 -10.04 -3.08 -18.93
C LEU A 166 -9.71 -1.90 -18.04
N VAL A 167 -10.72 -1.08 -17.78
CA VAL A 167 -10.68 0.06 -16.87
C VAL A 167 -11.61 -0.22 -15.70
N CYS A 168 -11.06 -0.14 -14.49
CA CYS A 168 -11.79 -0.31 -13.24
C CYS A 168 -12.11 1.05 -12.60
N GLU A 169 -13.19 1.11 -11.83
CA GLU A 169 -13.49 2.22 -10.95
C GLU A 169 -13.07 1.88 -9.53
N HIS A 170 -12.18 2.71 -8.95
CA HIS A 170 -11.64 2.57 -7.61
C HIS A 170 -12.20 3.67 -6.68
N SER A 171 -12.67 3.25 -5.51
CA SER A 171 -13.18 4.14 -4.47
C SER A 171 -13.00 3.55 -3.08
N LEU A 172 -12.73 4.40 -2.09
CA LEU A 172 -12.78 3.99 -0.69
C LEU A 172 -14.16 3.49 -0.28
N ILE A 173 -15.23 3.99 -0.90
CA ILE A 173 -16.60 3.57 -0.62
C ILE A 173 -16.73 2.04 -0.82
N TYR A 174 -16.21 1.49 -1.89
CA TYR A 174 -16.33 0.07 -2.19
C TYR A 174 -15.67 -0.82 -1.12
N SER A 175 -14.44 -0.48 -0.73
CA SER A 175 -13.73 -1.25 0.30
C SER A 175 -14.36 -1.10 1.68
N ARG A 176 -14.90 0.06 2.00
CA ARG A 176 -15.55 0.31 3.30
C ARG A 176 -16.91 -0.39 3.38
N GLN A 177 -17.69 -0.39 2.28
CA GLN A 177 -18.91 -1.21 2.19
C GLN A 177 -18.61 -2.70 2.37
N ALA A 178 -17.50 -3.21 1.82
CA ALA A 178 -17.11 -4.61 1.96
C ALA A 178 -16.86 -5.06 3.41
N ILE A 179 -16.53 -4.14 4.31
CA ILE A 179 -16.38 -4.40 5.76
C ILE A 179 -17.62 -3.99 6.56
N GLY A 180 -18.70 -3.58 5.91
CA GLY A 180 -19.93 -3.13 6.56
C GLY A 180 -19.86 -1.71 7.13
N PHE A 181 -18.84 -0.92 6.78
CA PHE A 181 -18.76 0.50 7.16
C PHE A 181 -19.61 1.34 6.20
N THR A 182 -20.71 1.88 6.69
CA THR A 182 -21.68 2.69 5.91
C THR A 182 -21.84 4.11 6.45
N ASP A 183 -21.18 4.43 7.55
CA ASP A 183 -21.25 5.73 8.22
C ASP A 183 -20.32 6.77 7.56
N LEU A 184 -20.63 7.14 6.31
CA LEU A 184 -19.93 8.18 5.57
C LEU A 184 -20.79 9.44 5.52
N THR A 185 -20.19 10.61 5.79
CA THR A 185 -20.84 11.91 5.59
C THR A 185 -20.99 12.21 4.11
N GLU A 186 -21.87 13.16 3.76
CA GLU A 186 -22.03 13.62 2.37
C GLU A 186 -20.72 14.18 1.79
N GLU A 187 -19.93 14.87 2.60
CA GLU A 187 -18.61 15.38 2.20
C GLU A 187 -17.62 14.25 1.90
N GLU A 188 -17.61 13.21 2.75
CA GLU A 188 -16.76 12.02 2.54
C GLU A 188 -17.20 11.25 1.30
N VAL A 189 -18.50 11.07 1.06
CA VAL A 189 -19.02 10.45 -0.16
C VAL A 189 -18.60 11.25 -1.39
N ALA A 190 -18.68 12.58 -1.33
CA ALA A 190 -18.25 13.44 -2.43
C ALA A 190 -16.72 13.36 -2.65
N ALA A 191 -15.95 13.27 -1.56
CA ALA A 191 -14.49 13.17 -1.60
C ALA A 191 -13.99 11.79 -2.09
N PHE A 192 -14.75 10.73 -1.83
CA PHE A 192 -14.40 9.35 -2.21
C PHE A 192 -15.04 8.89 -3.52
N ARG A 193 -15.45 9.82 -4.40
CA ARG A 193 -16.00 9.47 -5.72
C ARG A 193 -15.06 8.53 -6.46
N PRO A 194 -15.62 7.54 -7.19
CA PRO A 194 -14.82 6.61 -7.98
C PRO A 194 -13.90 7.32 -8.98
N VAL A 195 -12.69 6.84 -9.11
CA VAL A 195 -11.72 7.23 -10.12
C VAL A 195 -11.42 6.04 -11.03
N ARG A 196 -11.07 6.31 -12.27
CA ARG A 196 -10.78 5.28 -13.26
C ARG A 196 -9.31 4.91 -13.23
N GLN A 197 -9.03 3.60 -13.26
CA GLN A 197 -7.70 3.03 -13.27
C GLN A 197 -7.65 1.88 -14.29
N ARG A 198 -6.54 1.72 -15.02
CA ARG A 198 -6.32 0.52 -15.84
C ARG A 198 -6.19 -0.70 -14.93
N LEU A 199 -6.73 -1.84 -15.35
CA LEU A 199 -6.57 -3.11 -14.62
C LEU A 199 -5.17 -3.70 -14.81
N VAL A 200 -4.55 -3.48 -15.97
CA VAL A 200 -3.17 -3.84 -16.26
C VAL A 200 -2.32 -2.57 -16.37
N ARG A 201 -1.15 -2.59 -15.74
CA ARG A 201 -0.18 -1.49 -15.77
C ARG A 201 1.15 -1.99 -16.30
N THR A 202 1.84 -1.13 -17.05
CA THR A 202 3.25 -1.34 -17.37
C THR A 202 4.10 -0.55 -16.38
N HIS A 203 5.02 -1.23 -15.70
CA HIS A 203 5.90 -0.58 -14.72
C HIS A 203 6.93 0.30 -15.46
N PRO A 204 7.06 1.61 -15.11
CA PRO A 204 7.78 2.57 -15.95
C PRO A 204 9.29 2.29 -16.06
N SER A 205 9.93 1.74 -15.03
CA SER A 205 11.38 1.45 -15.06
C SER A 205 11.69 0.05 -15.57
N SER A 206 10.93 -0.97 -15.17
CA SER A 206 11.22 -2.38 -15.55
C SER A 206 10.53 -2.84 -16.83
N GLY A 207 9.51 -2.12 -17.31
CA GLY A 207 8.67 -2.53 -18.43
C GLY A 207 7.79 -3.74 -18.17
N ARG A 208 7.82 -4.34 -16.96
CA ARG A 208 6.99 -5.49 -16.60
C ARG A 208 5.53 -5.07 -16.42
N LYS A 209 4.62 -5.92 -16.90
CA LYS A 209 3.19 -5.75 -16.62
C LYS A 209 2.83 -6.24 -15.22
N SER A 210 1.82 -5.62 -14.63
CA SER A 210 1.28 -5.98 -13.32
C SER A 210 -0.23 -5.80 -13.28
N LEU A 211 -0.93 -6.60 -12.48
CA LEU A 211 -2.34 -6.39 -12.17
C LEU A 211 -2.49 -5.21 -11.21
N PHE A 212 -3.41 -4.29 -11.51
CA PHE A 212 -3.74 -3.20 -10.60
C PHE A 212 -5.07 -3.45 -9.90
N LEU A 213 -5.04 -4.40 -8.98
CA LEU A 213 -6.16 -4.82 -8.14
C LEU A 213 -6.14 -4.09 -6.79
N ALA A 214 -7.30 -3.95 -6.20
CA ALA A 214 -7.49 -3.49 -4.83
C ALA A 214 -8.93 -3.77 -4.39
N SER A 215 -9.17 -3.90 -3.09
CA SER A 215 -10.51 -3.87 -2.51
C SER A 215 -11.27 -2.56 -2.81
N HIS A 216 -10.56 -1.54 -3.29
CA HIS A 216 -11.14 -0.29 -3.78
C HIS A 216 -11.74 -0.41 -5.18
N ALA A 217 -11.35 -1.41 -5.99
CA ALA A 217 -11.92 -1.69 -7.31
C ALA A 217 -13.30 -2.36 -7.14
N GLY A 218 -14.37 -1.64 -7.47
CA GLY A 218 -15.72 -2.11 -7.25
C GLY A 218 -16.56 -2.26 -8.53
N ALA A 219 -16.04 -1.77 -9.66
CA ALA A 219 -16.70 -1.86 -10.96
C ALA A 219 -15.67 -1.93 -12.10
N ILE A 220 -16.08 -2.50 -13.23
CA ILE A 220 -15.37 -2.44 -14.52
C ILE A 220 -16.26 -1.65 -15.49
N VAL A 221 -15.66 -0.69 -16.18
CA VAL A 221 -16.39 0.19 -17.10
C VAL A 221 -17.05 -0.66 -18.21
N GLY A 222 -18.34 -0.49 -18.38
CA GLY A 222 -19.13 -1.24 -19.39
C GLY A 222 -19.64 -2.61 -18.94
N TRP A 223 -19.30 -3.08 -17.74
CA TRP A 223 -19.77 -4.35 -17.20
C TRP A 223 -20.91 -4.14 -16.20
N THR A 224 -21.74 -5.18 -16.01
CA THR A 224 -22.70 -5.17 -14.90
C THR A 224 -21.95 -5.31 -13.57
N VAL A 225 -22.50 -4.72 -12.50
CA VAL A 225 -21.85 -4.76 -11.16
C VAL A 225 -21.59 -6.19 -10.67
N PRO A 226 -22.53 -7.16 -10.78
CA PRO A 226 -22.27 -8.53 -10.38
C PRO A 226 -21.13 -9.19 -11.15
N GLU A 227 -21.11 -9.07 -12.49
CA GLU A 227 -20.04 -9.64 -13.32
C GLU A 227 -18.68 -9.04 -12.98
N ALA A 228 -18.59 -7.71 -12.89
CA ALA A 228 -17.36 -7.03 -12.53
C ALA A 228 -16.82 -7.48 -11.15
N ARG A 229 -17.69 -7.57 -10.15
CA ARG A 229 -17.29 -7.97 -8.79
C ARG A 229 -16.84 -9.43 -8.70
N MET A 230 -17.52 -10.34 -9.42
CA MET A 230 -17.11 -11.73 -9.49
C MET A 230 -15.73 -11.85 -10.15
N PHE A 231 -15.55 -11.22 -11.30
CA PHE A 231 -14.31 -11.27 -12.05
C PHE A 231 -13.13 -10.67 -11.27
N LEU A 232 -13.31 -9.49 -10.65
CA LEU A 232 -12.28 -8.86 -9.81
C LEU A 232 -11.92 -9.71 -8.58
N ARG A 233 -12.92 -10.44 -8.02
CA ARG A 233 -12.68 -11.38 -6.94
C ARG A 233 -11.84 -12.56 -7.41
N ASP A 234 -12.18 -13.17 -8.53
CA ASP A 234 -11.48 -14.34 -9.08
C ASP A 234 -10.01 -13.97 -9.42
N LEU A 235 -9.78 -12.78 -10.02
CA LEU A 235 -8.43 -12.25 -10.23
C LEU A 235 -7.69 -11.99 -8.91
N THR A 236 -8.38 -11.50 -7.88
CA THR A 236 -7.76 -11.27 -6.56
C THR A 236 -7.40 -12.60 -5.89
N GLU A 237 -8.26 -13.61 -5.98
CA GLU A 237 -7.97 -14.95 -5.45
C GLU A 237 -6.78 -15.60 -6.18
N HIS A 238 -6.70 -15.44 -7.52
CA HIS A 238 -5.51 -15.84 -8.29
C HIS A 238 -4.26 -15.10 -7.82
N ALA A 239 -4.30 -13.77 -7.75
CA ALA A 239 -3.14 -12.93 -7.47
C ALA A 239 -2.66 -13.00 -6.00
N THR A 240 -3.42 -13.63 -5.13
CA THR A 240 -3.09 -13.79 -3.72
C THR A 240 -2.88 -15.25 -3.31
N GLN A 241 -2.58 -16.12 -4.27
CA GLN A 241 -2.12 -17.48 -4.01
C GLN A 241 -0.77 -17.45 -3.28
N ARG A 242 -0.48 -18.54 -2.57
CA ARG A 242 0.63 -18.61 -1.63
C ARG A 242 2.00 -18.31 -2.28
N GLU A 243 2.20 -18.71 -3.50
CA GLU A 243 3.43 -18.50 -4.27
C GLU A 243 3.72 -17.02 -4.56
N PHE A 244 2.70 -16.16 -4.59
CA PHE A 244 2.84 -14.73 -4.84
C PHE A 244 2.84 -13.90 -3.56
N VAL A 245 2.70 -14.52 -2.38
CA VAL A 245 2.48 -13.82 -1.11
C VAL A 245 3.63 -13.99 -0.15
N TYR A 246 4.17 -12.87 0.32
CA TYR A 246 5.10 -12.80 1.45
C TYR A 246 4.42 -12.20 2.68
N SER A 247 4.62 -12.81 3.85
CA SER A 247 4.10 -12.33 5.13
C SER A 247 5.25 -11.79 5.97
N HIS A 248 5.32 -10.45 6.10
CA HIS A 248 6.28 -9.78 6.95
C HIS A 248 5.87 -9.84 8.42
N ALA A 249 6.64 -10.56 9.23
CA ALA A 249 6.54 -10.52 10.68
C ALA A 249 7.35 -9.34 11.22
N TRP A 250 6.66 -8.32 11.72
CA TRP A 250 7.28 -7.10 12.21
C TRP A 250 8.15 -7.32 13.44
N ARG A 251 9.28 -6.65 13.47
CA ARG A 251 10.08 -6.41 14.68
C ARG A 251 10.03 -4.91 14.97
N PRO A 252 10.18 -4.48 16.23
CA PRO A 252 10.40 -3.07 16.54
C PRO A 252 11.56 -2.50 15.70
N HIS A 253 11.38 -1.30 15.16
CA HIS A 253 12.33 -0.62 14.29
C HIS A 253 12.56 -1.23 12.91
N ASP A 254 11.70 -2.13 12.45
CA ASP A 254 11.65 -2.47 11.03
C ASP A 254 11.12 -1.28 10.23
N LEU A 255 11.74 -1.02 9.08
CA LEU A 255 11.22 -0.15 8.04
C LEU A 255 10.97 -0.99 6.80
N VAL A 256 9.77 -0.92 6.24
CA VAL A 256 9.40 -1.66 5.02
C VAL A 256 8.94 -0.68 3.97
N MET A 257 9.57 -0.74 2.79
CA MET A 257 9.25 0.05 1.61
C MET A 257 8.67 -0.85 0.54
N TRP A 258 7.58 -0.45 -0.10
CA TRP A 258 6.96 -1.23 -1.20
C TRP A 258 6.49 -0.35 -2.34
N ASP A 259 6.46 -0.96 -3.53
CA ASP A 259 5.98 -0.34 -4.76
C ASP A 259 4.51 -0.65 -4.98
N ASN A 260 3.65 0.37 -4.88
CA ASN A 260 2.22 0.24 -5.12
C ASN A 260 1.87 -0.01 -6.59
N ARG A 261 2.83 0.15 -7.49
CA ARG A 261 2.67 -0.14 -8.92
C ARG A 261 2.85 -1.62 -9.24
N ALA A 262 3.46 -2.37 -8.32
CA ALA A 262 3.84 -3.76 -8.50
C ALA A 262 3.25 -4.70 -7.43
N THR A 263 2.66 -4.17 -6.34
CA THR A 263 2.19 -5.00 -5.23
C THR A 263 0.81 -4.59 -4.73
N MET A 264 0.08 -5.58 -4.19
CA MET A 264 -0.96 -5.36 -3.19
C MET A 264 -0.44 -5.73 -1.81
N HIS A 265 -1.07 -5.19 -0.78
CA HIS A 265 -0.78 -5.55 0.61
C HIS A 265 -2.03 -5.55 1.48
N ARG A 266 -1.93 -6.17 2.66
CA ARG A 266 -2.96 -6.11 3.70
C ARG A 266 -2.37 -6.27 5.10
N ALA A 267 -3.01 -5.67 6.09
CA ALA A 267 -2.69 -5.88 7.50
C ALA A 267 -3.37 -7.14 8.04
N ARG A 268 -2.69 -7.90 8.90
CA ARG A 268 -3.25 -9.06 9.58
C ARG A 268 -3.70 -8.70 11.00
N ARG A 269 -4.50 -9.57 11.60
CA ARG A 269 -4.98 -9.42 12.97
C ARG A 269 -3.83 -9.38 13.98
N PHE A 270 -4.05 -8.68 15.08
CA PHE A 270 -3.18 -8.63 16.25
C PHE A 270 -4.06 -8.50 17.52
N ASP A 271 -3.45 -8.64 18.69
CA ASP A 271 -4.15 -8.35 19.94
C ASP A 271 -4.39 -6.84 20.04
N ARG A 272 -5.66 -6.45 19.89
CA ARG A 272 -6.03 -5.02 19.91
C ARG A 272 -5.86 -4.35 21.28
N ASN A 273 -5.69 -5.13 22.36
CA ASN A 273 -5.42 -4.61 23.69
C ASN A 273 -3.94 -4.23 23.89
N GLU A 274 -3.08 -4.62 22.95
CA GLU A 274 -1.69 -4.18 22.88
C GLU A 274 -1.54 -2.98 21.96
N VAL A 275 -0.62 -2.08 22.31
CA VAL A 275 -0.27 -0.92 21.46
C VAL A 275 0.38 -1.41 20.18
N ARG A 276 -0.15 -0.96 19.04
CA ARG A 276 0.49 -1.03 17.74
C ARG A 276 0.71 0.38 17.23
N ASP A 277 1.96 0.86 17.19
CA ASP A 277 2.31 2.16 16.59
C ASP A 277 3.18 1.92 15.34
N VAL A 278 2.57 2.06 14.19
CA VAL A 278 3.25 2.05 12.90
C VAL A 278 2.88 3.30 12.11
N ARG A 279 3.87 3.89 11.44
CA ARG A 279 3.78 5.19 10.78
C ARG A 279 4.20 5.09 9.34
N ARG A 280 3.41 5.68 8.44
CA ARG A 280 3.65 5.60 7.01
C ARG A 280 3.93 6.96 6.38
N THR A 281 4.93 7.00 5.52
CA THR A 281 5.09 8.01 4.48
C THR A 281 4.70 7.41 3.14
N THR A 282 4.18 8.22 2.22
CA THR A 282 3.76 7.78 0.89
C THR A 282 4.29 8.77 -0.14
N LEU A 283 4.85 8.26 -1.23
CA LEU A 283 5.29 9.05 -2.37
C LEU A 283 4.17 9.18 -3.39
N ALA A 284 4.01 10.38 -3.90
CA ALA A 284 3.12 10.64 -5.02
C ALA A 284 3.53 9.80 -6.24
N GLY A 285 2.56 9.36 -7.02
CA GLY A 285 2.81 8.74 -8.30
C GLY A 285 3.10 9.75 -9.40
N ASP A 286 3.48 9.23 -10.57
CA ASP A 286 3.95 10.06 -11.67
C ASP A 286 2.79 10.57 -12.56
N ALA A 287 1.77 9.72 -12.81
CA ALA A 287 0.66 10.04 -13.70
C ALA A 287 -0.58 9.16 -13.43
N PRO A 288 -1.78 9.56 -13.90
CA PRO A 288 -2.94 8.69 -13.94
C PRO A 288 -2.68 7.42 -14.77
N THR A 289 -3.18 6.27 -14.32
CA THR A 289 -2.94 5.01 -15.06
C THR A 289 -3.64 4.98 -16.41
N ILE A 290 -4.75 5.69 -16.57
CA ILE A 290 -5.50 5.78 -17.84
C ILE A 290 -4.73 6.50 -18.95
N ASP A 291 -3.72 7.30 -18.59
CA ASP A 291 -2.87 8.03 -19.53
C ASP A 291 -1.60 7.24 -19.90
N GLN A 292 -1.36 6.09 -19.27
CA GLN A 292 -0.21 5.22 -19.57
C GLN A 292 -0.46 4.43 -20.86
N ALA A 293 0.58 4.34 -21.72
CA ALA A 293 0.55 3.39 -22.83
C ALA A 293 0.56 1.95 -22.27
N VAL A 294 -0.20 1.07 -22.92
CA VAL A 294 -0.28 -0.37 -22.56
C VAL A 294 0.86 -1.12 -23.23
#